data_3c27a8aa8f521af8f1d4896c85321692
#
_entry.id   3c27a8aa8f521af8f1d4896c85321692
#
_cell.length_a   1.000
_cell.length_b   1.000
_cell.length_c   1.000
_cell.angle_alpha   90.00
_cell.angle_beta   90.00
_cell.angle_gamma   90.00
#
_symmetry.space_group_name_H-M   'P 1'
#
loop_
_entity.id
_entity.type
_entity.pdbx_description
1 polymer ?
#
loop_
_entity_poly.entity_id
_entity_poly.type
_entity_poly.pdbx_seq_one_letter_code
_entity_poly.pdbx_strand_id
1 'polypeptide(L)'
;TPAMVASTFPWFGVVGAAYATQQAVALPRLLDLLFRSPAAYLTVGSVVVLLWFTVERVRPGAQAPVTIVGGVALLAIGALALALDLFSRGSEVLLWNGVAVAFALGATAVVWGIYRWRDSDAVWVGLGSGVLFAHVLDAATTGVGLAALGTVERNPIAASIIAIGDTAALAHSGIAVFLVVKIAVALAAVSILAGSAESGREEAAILVVAGGVGLAPAVHNLVLFSLTVS
;
A
#
# COMPACT_ATOMS: atom_id res chain seq x y z
N THR A 1 5.65 -20.23 8.88
CA THR A 1 4.54 -19.89 9.80
C THR A 1 3.65 -18.81 9.22
N PRO A 2 2.38 -18.66 9.65
CA PRO A 2 1.52 -17.55 9.25
C PRO A 2 2.15 -16.19 9.53
N ALA A 3 2.79 -16.02 10.68
CA ALA A 3 3.48 -14.79 11.08
C ALA A 3 4.62 -14.40 10.11
N MET A 4 5.36 -15.35 9.57
CA MET A 4 6.38 -15.08 8.54
C MET A 4 5.75 -14.50 7.28
N VAL A 5 4.64 -15.07 6.83
CA VAL A 5 3.93 -14.57 5.64
C VAL A 5 3.39 -13.16 5.92
N ALA A 6 2.68 -12.98 7.04
CA ALA A 6 2.13 -11.69 7.44
C ALA A 6 3.21 -10.58 7.56
N SER A 7 4.42 -10.94 8.01
CA SER A 7 5.53 -9.99 8.17
C SER A 7 6.04 -9.40 6.84
N THR A 8 5.70 -10.01 5.70
CA THR A 8 6.06 -9.47 4.37
C THR A 8 5.16 -8.32 3.91
N PHE A 9 4.04 -8.07 4.56
CA PHE A 9 3.09 -7.05 4.15
C PHE A 9 3.70 -5.65 3.96
N PRO A 10 4.51 -5.08 4.89
CA PRO A 10 5.11 -3.75 4.70
C PRO A 10 6.05 -3.67 3.48
N TRP A 11 6.61 -4.79 3.04
CA TRP A 11 7.55 -4.82 1.92
C TRP A 11 6.89 -4.53 0.57
N PHE A 12 5.57 -4.69 0.45
CA PHE A 12 4.83 -4.20 -0.71
C PHE A 12 4.88 -2.66 -0.81
N GLY A 13 4.88 -1.96 0.34
CA GLY A 13 5.14 -0.53 0.37
C GLY A 13 6.57 -0.19 -0.11
N VAL A 14 7.57 -0.99 0.30
CA VAL A 14 8.96 -0.83 -0.18
C VAL A 14 9.05 -1.03 -1.70
N VAL A 15 8.32 -2.00 -2.27
CA VAL A 15 8.19 -2.17 -3.73
C VAL A 15 7.64 -0.90 -4.38
N GLY A 16 6.54 -0.37 -3.84
CA GLY A 16 5.93 0.87 -4.36
C GLY A 16 6.90 2.05 -4.32
N ALA A 17 7.62 2.23 -3.21
CA ALA A 17 8.62 3.28 -3.05
C ALA A 17 9.79 3.12 -4.04
N ALA A 18 10.31 1.91 -4.19
CA ALA A 18 11.41 1.61 -5.14
C ALA A 18 10.99 1.92 -6.58
N TYR A 19 9.80 1.51 -6.98
CA TYR A 19 9.28 1.77 -8.32
C TYR A 19 9.01 3.26 -8.56
N ALA A 20 8.44 3.99 -7.59
CA ALA A 20 8.27 5.44 -7.70
C ALA A 20 9.60 6.18 -7.84
N THR A 21 10.61 5.77 -7.07
CA THR A 21 11.96 6.34 -7.15
C THR A 21 12.57 6.11 -8.53
N GLN A 22 12.40 4.91 -9.10
CA GLN A 22 12.87 4.60 -10.45
C GLN A 22 12.21 5.50 -11.52
N GLN A 23 10.95 5.87 -11.33
CA GLN A 23 10.26 6.75 -12.28
C GLN A 23 10.64 8.23 -12.13
N ALA A 24 10.98 8.67 -10.92
CA ALA A 24 11.19 10.08 -10.59
C ALA A 24 12.66 10.50 -10.67
N VAL A 25 13.61 9.58 -10.47
CA VAL A 25 15.04 9.89 -10.32
C VAL A 25 15.86 9.11 -11.35
N ALA A 26 16.83 9.77 -11.95
CA ALA A 26 17.80 9.10 -12.83
C ALA A 26 18.69 8.17 -12.00
N LEU A 27 18.49 6.87 -12.14
CA LEU A 27 19.23 5.84 -11.43
C LEU A 27 20.34 5.24 -12.30
N PRO A 28 21.43 4.72 -11.69
CA PRO A 28 22.37 3.86 -12.40
C PRO A 28 21.63 2.68 -13.08
N ARG A 29 22.07 2.30 -14.29
CA ARG A 29 21.39 1.30 -15.15
C ARG A 29 20.94 0.04 -14.41
N LEU A 30 21.77 -0.48 -13.51
CA LEU A 30 21.43 -1.67 -12.74
C LEU A 30 20.22 -1.44 -11.82
N LEU A 31 20.23 -0.34 -11.05
CA LEU A 31 19.11 0.00 -10.15
C LEU A 31 17.84 0.34 -10.93
N ASP A 32 17.97 1.02 -12.07
CA ASP A 32 16.84 1.29 -12.96
C ASP A 32 16.16 -0.02 -13.40
N LEU A 33 16.93 -1.03 -13.81
CA LEU A 33 16.39 -2.34 -14.18
C LEU A 33 15.75 -3.09 -12.99
N LEU A 34 16.39 -3.05 -11.81
CA LEU A 34 15.92 -3.77 -10.63
C LEU A 34 14.67 -3.16 -10.02
N PHE A 35 14.48 -1.84 -10.13
CA PHE A 35 13.33 -1.14 -9.52
C PHE A 35 12.20 -0.87 -10.52
N ARG A 36 12.35 -1.25 -11.78
CA ARG A 36 11.27 -1.19 -12.78
C ARG A 36 10.21 -2.26 -12.48
N SER A 37 8.95 -1.93 -12.65
CA SER A 37 7.87 -2.93 -12.57
C SER A 37 7.93 -3.89 -13.79
N PRO A 38 7.79 -5.22 -13.65
CA PRO A 38 7.54 -5.95 -12.41
C PRO A 38 8.81 -6.39 -11.63
N ALA A 39 10.03 -6.05 -12.10
CA ALA A 39 11.30 -6.51 -11.51
C ALA A 39 11.43 -6.06 -10.03
N ALA A 40 10.86 -4.92 -9.64
CA ALA A 40 10.88 -4.43 -8.26
C ALA A 40 10.30 -5.45 -7.26
N TYR A 41 9.23 -6.16 -7.64
CA TYR A 41 8.64 -7.22 -6.80
C TYR A 41 9.62 -8.38 -6.59
N LEU A 42 10.31 -8.81 -7.64
CA LEU A 42 11.31 -9.88 -7.58
C LEU A 42 12.53 -9.44 -6.75
N THR A 43 12.99 -8.22 -6.94
CA THR A 43 14.14 -7.64 -6.24
C THR A 43 13.87 -7.59 -4.74
N VAL A 44 12.78 -6.95 -4.33
CA VAL A 44 12.41 -6.81 -2.92
C VAL A 44 12.08 -8.17 -2.31
N GLY A 45 11.37 -9.04 -3.03
CA GLY A 45 11.11 -10.42 -2.60
C GLY A 45 12.40 -11.21 -2.35
N SER A 46 13.40 -11.07 -3.24
CA SER A 46 14.71 -11.70 -3.06
C SER A 46 15.44 -11.18 -1.82
N VAL A 47 15.36 -9.88 -1.54
CA VAL A 47 15.91 -9.28 -0.31
C VAL A 47 15.25 -9.88 0.93
N VAL A 48 13.91 -10.04 0.94
CA VAL A 48 13.19 -10.66 2.06
C VAL A 48 13.64 -12.12 2.26
N VAL A 49 13.75 -12.88 1.18
CA VAL A 49 14.22 -14.29 1.25
C VAL A 49 15.65 -14.38 1.80
N LEU A 50 16.56 -13.54 1.32
CA LEU A 50 17.94 -13.47 1.82
C LEU A 50 17.96 -13.08 3.31
N LEU A 51 17.12 -12.12 3.70
CA LEU A 51 16.96 -11.71 5.10
C LEU A 51 16.52 -12.92 5.96
N TRP A 52 15.54 -13.70 5.52
CA TRP A 52 15.09 -14.89 6.22
C TRP A 52 16.19 -15.90 6.43
N PHE A 53 16.98 -16.22 5.37
CA PHE A 53 18.11 -17.12 5.48
C PHE A 53 19.18 -16.63 6.44
N THR A 54 19.47 -15.33 6.40
CA THR A 54 20.48 -14.72 7.27
C THR A 54 20.02 -14.75 8.73
N VAL A 55 18.79 -14.32 8.98
CA VAL A 55 18.22 -14.28 10.35
C VAL A 55 18.11 -15.69 10.93
N GLU A 56 17.70 -16.69 10.13
CA GLU A 56 17.63 -18.06 10.61
C GLU A 56 19.00 -18.59 11.05
N ARG A 57 20.08 -18.20 10.37
CA ARG A 57 21.47 -18.57 10.73
C ARG A 57 21.96 -17.91 12.00
N VAL A 58 21.58 -16.65 12.23
CA VAL A 58 22.10 -15.83 13.34
C VAL A 58 21.21 -15.95 14.57
N ARG A 59 19.90 -15.93 14.39
CA ARG A 59 18.88 -15.96 15.46
C ARG A 59 17.67 -16.75 15.01
N PRO A 60 17.69 -18.08 15.10
CA PRO A 60 16.59 -18.93 14.68
C PRO A 60 15.26 -18.51 15.32
N GLY A 61 14.20 -18.51 14.51
CA GLY A 61 12.85 -18.12 14.95
C GLY A 61 12.58 -16.62 14.97
N ALA A 62 13.55 -15.74 14.68
CA ALA A 62 13.38 -14.28 14.67
C ALA A 62 13.01 -13.71 13.29
N GLN A 63 12.73 -14.53 12.27
CA GLN A 63 12.47 -14.07 10.90
C GLN A 63 11.27 -13.11 10.82
N ALA A 64 10.14 -13.47 11.42
CA ALA A 64 8.93 -12.64 11.35
C ALA A 64 9.13 -11.25 11.99
N PRO A 65 9.59 -11.12 13.27
CA PRO A 65 9.79 -9.80 13.85
C PRO A 65 10.86 -8.97 13.13
N VAL A 66 11.95 -9.57 12.66
CA VAL A 66 12.98 -8.84 11.92
C VAL A 66 12.46 -8.37 10.56
N THR A 67 11.68 -9.20 9.87
CA THR A 67 11.11 -8.85 8.57
C THR A 67 10.11 -7.68 8.69
N ILE A 68 9.17 -7.75 9.64
CA ILE A 68 8.19 -6.67 9.81
C ILE A 68 8.86 -5.36 10.24
N VAL A 69 9.78 -5.43 11.21
CA VAL A 69 10.51 -4.24 11.69
C VAL A 69 11.36 -3.65 10.56
N GLY A 70 12.04 -4.48 9.77
CA GLY A 70 12.84 -4.02 8.63
C GLY A 70 12.01 -3.29 7.58
N GLY A 71 10.88 -3.85 7.17
CA GLY A 71 9.98 -3.21 6.21
C GLY A 71 9.37 -1.91 6.73
N VAL A 72 8.87 -1.92 7.97
CA VAL A 72 8.31 -0.72 8.60
C VAL A 72 9.37 0.37 8.79
N ALA A 73 10.58 0.01 9.23
CA ALA A 73 11.67 0.96 9.43
C ALA A 73 12.09 1.63 8.11
N LEU A 74 12.23 0.86 7.03
CA LEU A 74 12.54 1.41 5.71
C LEU A 74 11.48 2.41 5.24
N LEU A 75 10.20 2.07 5.38
CA LEU A 75 9.10 2.97 5.03
C LEU A 75 9.07 4.22 5.91
N ALA A 76 9.28 4.07 7.22
CA ALA A 76 9.30 5.19 8.16
C ALA A 76 10.47 6.15 7.89
N ILE A 77 11.67 5.63 7.66
CA ILE A 77 12.86 6.43 7.33
C ILE A 77 12.64 7.16 6.00
N GLY A 78 12.15 6.46 4.98
CA GLY A 78 11.84 7.07 3.68
C GLY A 78 10.78 8.16 3.78
N ALA A 79 9.69 7.90 4.51
CA ALA A 79 8.63 8.88 4.73
C ALA A 79 9.13 10.11 5.50
N LEU A 80 9.96 9.92 6.53
CA LEU A 80 10.56 11.01 7.29
C LEU A 80 11.48 11.87 6.40
N ALA A 81 12.34 11.22 5.61
CA ALA A 81 13.26 11.93 4.71
C ALA A 81 12.50 12.79 3.70
N LEU A 82 11.44 12.23 3.07
CA LEU A 82 10.58 12.96 2.13
C LEU A 82 9.81 14.09 2.83
N ALA A 83 9.27 13.84 4.02
CA ALA A 83 8.54 14.87 4.76
C ALA A 83 9.43 16.05 5.15
N LEU A 84 10.66 15.80 5.58
CA LEU A 84 11.63 16.85 5.90
C LEU A 84 12.03 17.67 4.65
N ASP A 85 12.25 17.00 3.52
CA ASP A 85 12.54 17.66 2.25
C ASP A 85 11.36 18.53 1.78
N LEU A 86 10.14 17.99 1.77
CA LEU A 86 8.93 18.72 1.41
C LEU A 86 8.67 19.90 2.35
N PHE A 87 8.88 19.72 3.65
CA PHE A 87 8.73 20.78 4.64
C PHE A 87 9.74 21.90 4.40
N SER A 88 11.01 21.55 4.12
CA SER A 88 12.06 22.54 3.86
C SER A 88 11.81 23.38 2.60
N ARG A 89 11.10 22.79 1.62
CA ARG A 89 10.71 23.46 0.36
C ARG A 89 9.37 24.21 0.47
N GLY A 90 8.64 24.08 1.59
CA GLY A 90 7.29 24.62 1.73
C GLY A 90 6.27 24.02 0.77
N SER A 91 6.45 22.77 0.37
CA SER A 91 5.63 22.11 -0.65
C SER A 91 4.23 21.78 -0.15
N GLU A 92 3.20 22.14 -0.93
CA GLU A 92 1.80 21.75 -0.66
C GLU A 92 1.58 20.23 -0.74
N VAL A 93 2.46 19.48 -1.40
CA VAL A 93 2.39 18.03 -1.49
C VAL A 93 2.46 17.39 -0.10
N LEU A 94 3.22 17.97 0.84
CA LEU A 94 3.24 17.49 2.22
C LEU A 94 1.86 17.52 2.86
N LEU A 95 1.12 18.63 2.67
CA LEU A 95 -0.25 18.77 3.17
C LEU A 95 -1.17 17.70 2.54
N TRP A 96 -1.13 17.59 1.21
CA TRP A 96 -2.04 16.69 0.48
C TRP A 96 -1.74 15.21 0.74
N ASN A 97 -0.48 14.83 0.84
CA ASN A 97 -0.09 13.48 1.28
C ASN A 97 -0.57 13.22 2.72
N GLY A 98 -0.44 14.20 3.61
CA GLY A 98 -0.97 14.13 4.98
C GLY A 98 -2.49 13.96 5.01
N VAL A 99 -3.23 14.70 4.18
CA VAL A 99 -4.69 14.56 4.03
C VAL A 99 -5.07 13.16 3.55
N ALA A 100 -4.38 12.62 2.53
CA ALA A 100 -4.65 11.27 2.04
C ALA A 100 -4.45 10.21 3.12
N VAL A 101 -3.35 10.29 3.88
CA VAL A 101 -3.06 9.36 4.98
C VAL A 101 -4.08 9.51 6.13
N ALA A 102 -4.38 10.74 6.55
CA ALA A 102 -5.36 10.98 7.61
C ALA A 102 -6.77 10.49 7.22
N PHE A 103 -7.19 10.77 5.99
CA PHE A 103 -8.44 10.25 5.45
C PHE A 103 -8.45 8.71 5.43
N ALA A 104 -7.37 8.08 4.96
CA ALA A 104 -7.28 6.62 4.91
C ALA A 104 -7.35 5.99 6.31
N LEU A 105 -6.68 6.57 7.29
CA LEU A 105 -6.77 6.13 8.70
C LEU A 105 -8.20 6.27 9.24
N GLY A 106 -8.83 7.42 9.08
CA GLY A 106 -10.18 7.67 9.56
C GLY A 106 -11.23 6.78 8.89
N ALA A 107 -11.21 6.68 7.56
CA ALA A 107 -12.13 5.84 6.82
C ALA A 107 -11.93 4.35 7.15
N THR A 108 -10.69 3.90 7.27
CA THR A 108 -10.38 2.52 7.72
C THR A 108 -10.92 2.26 9.12
N ALA A 109 -10.71 3.17 10.06
CA ALA A 109 -11.21 3.01 11.43
C ALA A 109 -12.74 2.88 11.48
N VAL A 110 -13.45 3.71 10.70
CA VAL A 110 -14.92 3.68 10.62
C VAL A 110 -15.40 2.37 9.97
N VAL A 111 -14.91 2.04 8.78
CA VAL A 111 -15.37 0.86 8.02
C VAL A 111 -15.00 -0.42 8.77
N TRP A 112 -13.78 -0.50 9.31
CA TRP A 112 -13.32 -1.66 10.08
C TRP A 112 -14.09 -1.80 11.39
N GLY A 113 -14.41 -0.69 12.07
CA GLY A 113 -15.24 -0.67 13.26
C GLY A 113 -16.65 -1.23 13.01
N ILE A 114 -17.29 -0.79 11.91
CA ILE A 114 -18.60 -1.31 11.48
C ILE A 114 -18.52 -2.79 11.13
N TYR A 115 -17.50 -3.20 10.39
CA TYR A 115 -17.28 -4.59 10.00
C TYR A 115 -17.14 -5.49 11.24
N ARG A 116 -16.29 -5.12 12.20
CA ARG A 116 -16.07 -5.85 13.44
C ARG A 116 -17.28 -5.89 14.37
N TRP A 117 -18.10 -4.86 14.35
CA TRP A 117 -19.34 -4.85 15.13
C TRP A 117 -20.34 -5.89 14.61
N ARG A 118 -20.31 -6.19 13.32
CA ARG A 118 -21.19 -7.19 12.68
C ARG A 118 -20.62 -8.60 12.70
N ASP A 119 -19.29 -8.73 12.64
CA ASP A 119 -18.57 -10.00 12.61
C ASP A 119 -17.37 -9.95 13.57
N SER A 120 -17.54 -10.58 14.75
CA SER A 120 -16.53 -10.59 15.80
C SER A 120 -15.42 -11.62 15.59
N ASP A 121 -15.62 -12.61 14.73
CA ASP A 121 -14.78 -13.80 14.62
C ASP A 121 -13.64 -13.69 13.58
N ALA A 122 -13.43 -12.52 13.01
CA ALA A 122 -12.36 -12.27 12.04
C ALA A 122 -10.98 -12.58 12.66
N VAL A 123 -10.33 -13.63 12.16
CA VAL A 123 -9.17 -14.30 12.78
C VAL A 123 -7.90 -13.43 12.78
N TRP A 124 -7.66 -12.64 11.72
CA TRP A 124 -6.47 -11.79 11.60
C TRP A 124 -6.81 -10.29 11.64
N VAL A 125 -7.25 -9.82 12.80
CA VAL A 125 -7.69 -8.43 13.01
C VAL A 125 -6.69 -7.39 12.48
N GLY A 126 -5.40 -7.58 12.78
CA GLY A 126 -4.36 -6.64 12.37
C GLY A 126 -4.12 -6.65 10.86
N LEU A 127 -4.04 -7.82 10.25
CA LEU A 127 -3.76 -7.93 8.81
C LEU A 127 -4.98 -7.55 7.96
N GLY A 128 -6.19 -7.94 8.38
CA GLY A 128 -7.43 -7.54 7.70
C GLY A 128 -7.66 -6.03 7.69
N SER A 129 -7.43 -5.35 8.82
CA SER A 129 -7.47 -3.88 8.86
C SER A 129 -6.36 -3.25 8.01
N GLY A 130 -5.18 -3.89 7.92
CA GLY A 130 -4.09 -3.49 7.04
C GLY A 130 -4.46 -3.58 5.55
N VAL A 131 -5.16 -4.65 5.15
CA VAL A 131 -5.70 -4.79 3.78
C VAL A 131 -6.66 -3.65 3.46
N LEU A 132 -7.62 -3.39 4.34
CA LEU A 132 -8.57 -2.29 4.14
C LEU A 132 -7.86 -0.94 4.08
N PHE A 133 -6.92 -0.67 5.00
CA PHE A 133 -6.13 0.55 5.00
C PHE A 133 -5.37 0.74 3.68
N ALA A 134 -4.73 -0.30 3.18
CA ALA A 134 -3.97 -0.25 1.93
C ALA A 134 -4.84 0.15 0.73
N HIS A 135 -6.04 -0.43 0.62
CA HIS A 135 -6.97 -0.10 -0.47
C HIS A 135 -7.58 1.30 -0.33
N VAL A 136 -7.91 1.71 0.90
CA VAL A 136 -8.42 3.07 1.15
C VAL A 136 -7.33 4.10 0.90
N LEU A 137 -6.08 3.83 1.29
CA LEU A 137 -4.95 4.72 1.04
C LEU A 137 -4.68 4.87 -0.46
N ASP A 138 -4.75 3.78 -1.23
CA ASP A 138 -4.61 3.83 -2.68
C ASP A 138 -5.70 4.71 -3.33
N ALA A 139 -6.97 4.54 -2.91
CA ALA A 139 -8.04 5.39 -3.40
C ALA A 139 -7.87 6.86 -2.97
N ALA A 140 -7.43 7.12 -1.74
CA ALA A 140 -7.22 8.46 -1.23
C ALA A 140 -6.06 9.17 -1.96
N THR A 141 -4.93 8.48 -2.17
CA THR A 141 -3.79 9.05 -2.91
C THR A 141 -4.12 9.29 -4.37
N THR A 142 -4.85 8.38 -5.02
CA THR A 142 -5.37 8.59 -6.39
C THR A 142 -6.30 9.80 -6.43
N GLY A 143 -7.24 9.90 -5.48
CA GLY A 143 -8.16 11.03 -5.41
C GLY A 143 -7.45 12.37 -5.20
N VAL A 144 -6.49 12.44 -4.29
CA VAL A 144 -5.64 13.64 -4.07
C VAL A 144 -4.83 13.98 -5.33
N GLY A 145 -4.22 12.96 -5.96
CA GLY A 145 -3.48 13.16 -7.20
C GLY A 145 -4.31 13.81 -8.28
N LEU A 146 -5.52 13.31 -8.52
CA LEU A 146 -6.43 13.82 -9.55
C LEU A 146 -7.04 15.19 -9.20
N ALA A 147 -7.51 15.36 -7.95
CA ALA A 147 -8.29 16.53 -7.58
C ALA A 147 -7.45 17.72 -7.14
N ALA A 148 -6.28 17.51 -6.53
CA ALA A 148 -5.48 18.55 -5.92
C ALA A 148 -4.11 18.74 -6.58
N LEU A 149 -3.48 17.67 -7.06
CA LEU A 149 -2.12 17.73 -7.59
C LEU A 149 -2.06 17.72 -9.14
N GLY A 150 -3.22 17.67 -9.82
CA GLY A 150 -3.30 17.72 -11.29
C GLY A 150 -2.64 16.54 -12.00
N THR A 151 -2.50 15.39 -11.32
CA THR A 151 -1.95 14.16 -11.91
C THR A 151 -3.00 13.43 -12.75
N VAL A 152 -2.56 12.39 -13.47
CA VAL A 152 -3.46 11.53 -14.24
C VAL A 152 -3.35 10.09 -13.74
N GLU A 153 -4.49 9.38 -13.70
CA GLU A 153 -4.49 7.95 -13.40
C GLU A 153 -3.93 7.17 -14.58
N ARG A 154 -2.88 6.37 -14.32
CA ARG A 154 -2.19 5.58 -15.34
C ARG A 154 -2.61 4.11 -15.36
N ASN A 155 -3.22 3.62 -14.26
CA ASN A 155 -3.73 2.26 -14.21
C ASN A 155 -5.05 2.19 -15.01
N PRO A 156 -5.13 1.41 -16.09
CA PRO A 156 -6.31 1.39 -16.96
C PRO A 156 -7.57 0.89 -16.24
N ILE A 157 -7.44 0.02 -15.26
CA ILE A 157 -8.59 -0.48 -14.47
C ILE A 157 -9.12 0.64 -13.57
N ALA A 158 -8.25 1.32 -12.83
CA ALA A 158 -8.63 2.45 -11.98
C ALA A 158 -9.23 3.58 -12.82
N ALA A 159 -8.58 3.96 -13.93
CA ALA A 159 -9.08 4.97 -14.86
C ALA A 159 -10.48 4.63 -15.40
N SER A 160 -10.73 3.37 -15.76
CA SER A 160 -12.05 2.93 -16.24
C SER A 160 -13.13 3.04 -15.16
N ILE A 161 -12.84 2.65 -13.91
CA ILE A 161 -13.78 2.76 -12.80
C ILE A 161 -14.13 4.23 -12.53
N ILE A 162 -13.11 5.10 -12.51
CA ILE A 162 -13.29 6.54 -12.31
C ILE A 162 -14.13 7.14 -13.45
N ALA A 163 -13.82 6.82 -14.71
CA ALA A 163 -14.56 7.31 -15.86
C ALA A 163 -16.03 6.90 -15.85
N ILE A 164 -16.34 5.66 -15.42
CA ILE A 164 -17.73 5.20 -15.24
C ILE A 164 -18.44 6.05 -14.17
N GLY A 165 -17.78 6.33 -13.06
CA GLY A 165 -18.34 7.17 -12.00
C GLY A 165 -18.56 8.62 -12.43
N ASP A 166 -17.69 9.20 -13.25
CA ASP A 166 -17.75 10.59 -13.72
C ASP A 166 -18.86 10.79 -14.79
N THR A 167 -19.49 9.75 -15.29
CA THR A 167 -20.71 9.86 -16.11
C THR A 167 -21.93 10.31 -15.29
N ALA A 168 -21.87 10.22 -13.96
CA ALA A 168 -22.87 10.81 -13.07
C ALA A 168 -22.68 12.35 -13.05
N ALA A 169 -23.78 13.08 -12.92
CA ALA A 169 -23.81 14.57 -13.06
C ALA A 169 -23.07 15.35 -11.94
N LEU A 170 -22.25 14.69 -11.14
CA LEU A 170 -21.52 15.28 -10.01
C LEU A 170 -20.01 15.25 -10.27
N ALA A 171 -19.38 16.42 -10.12
CA ALA A 171 -17.93 16.52 -10.22
C ALA A 171 -17.23 15.57 -9.22
N HIS A 172 -16.19 14.86 -9.68
CA HIS A 172 -15.40 13.92 -8.89
C HIS A 172 -16.17 12.69 -8.36
N SER A 173 -17.35 12.38 -8.88
CA SER A 173 -18.10 11.18 -8.49
C SER A 173 -17.34 9.90 -8.79
N GLY A 174 -16.49 9.88 -9.83
CA GLY A 174 -15.62 8.76 -10.17
C GLY A 174 -14.62 8.39 -9.07
N ILE A 175 -14.07 9.39 -8.37
CA ILE A 175 -13.17 9.15 -7.22
C ILE A 175 -13.93 8.47 -6.07
N ALA A 176 -15.17 8.90 -5.79
CA ALA A 176 -16.01 8.28 -4.77
C ALA A 176 -16.39 6.83 -5.15
N VAL A 177 -16.74 6.58 -6.41
CA VAL A 177 -17.01 5.22 -6.92
C VAL A 177 -15.76 4.35 -6.78
N PHE A 178 -14.58 4.86 -7.14
CA PHE A 178 -13.32 4.15 -7.00
C PHE A 178 -13.04 3.78 -5.54
N LEU A 179 -13.25 4.70 -4.60
CA LEU A 179 -13.11 4.44 -3.16
C LEU A 179 -14.06 3.31 -2.69
N VAL A 180 -15.33 3.37 -3.08
CA VAL A 180 -16.31 2.33 -2.73
C VAL A 180 -15.90 0.97 -3.28
N VAL A 181 -15.45 0.92 -4.54
CA VAL A 181 -14.94 -0.33 -5.17
C VAL A 181 -13.72 -0.86 -4.40
N LYS A 182 -12.77 0.00 -4.02
CA LYS A 182 -11.59 -0.40 -3.26
C LYS A 182 -11.95 -0.96 -1.88
N ILE A 183 -12.90 -0.35 -1.17
CA ILE A 183 -13.43 -0.85 0.10
C ILE A 183 -14.10 -2.21 -0.10
N ALA A 184 -14.96 -2.35 -1.11
CA ALA A 184 -15.64 -3.60 -1.40
C ALA A 184 -14.66 -4.74 -1.72
N VAL A 185 -13.63 -4.48 -2.52
CA VAL A 185 -12.57 -5.45 -2.83
C VAL A 185 -11.82 -5.86 -1.57
N ALA A 186 -11.44 -4.90 -0.71
CA ALA A 186 -10.75 -5.19 0.55
C ALA A 186 -11.61 -6.06 1.49
N LEU A 187 -12.88 -5.70 1.66
CA LEU A 187 -13.81 -6.46 2.51
C LEU A 187 -14.10 -7.86 1.92
N ALA A 188 -14.23 -7.97 0.60
CA ALA A 188 -14.38 -9.27 -0.06
C ALA A 188 -13.14 -10.17 0.15
N ALA A 189 -11.94 -9.60 0.04
CA ALA A 189 -10.70 -10.34 0.31
C ALA A 189 -10.66 -10.85 1.76
N VAL A 190 -11.05 -10.01 2.73
CA VAL A 190 -11.08 -10.38 4.15
C VAL A 190 -12.18 -11.40 4.46
N SER A 191 -13.40 -11.19 3.96
CA SER A 191 -14.56 -11.99 4.37
C SER A 191 -14.69 -13.29 3.59
N ILE A 192 -14.44 -13.26 2.28
CA ILE A 192 -14.69 -14.38 1.38
C ILE A 192 -13.43 -15.21 1.17
N LEU A 193 -12.35 -14.55 0.71
CA LEU A 193 -11.14 -15.29 0.33
C LEU A 193 -10.39 -15.79 1.56
N ALA A 194 -10.19 -14.95 2.58
CA ALA A 194 -9.50 -15.38 3.79
C ALA A 194 -10.35 -16.36 4.60
N GLY A 195 -11.67 -16.16 4.66
CA GLY A 195 -12.60 -17.07 5.33
C GLY A 195 -12.73 -18.45 4.68
N SER A 196 -12.30 -18.63 3.42
CA SER A 196 -12.26 -19.91 2.71
C SER A 196 -10.92 -20.64 2.84
N ALA A 197 -9.92 -20.06 3.51
CA ALA A 197 -8.59 -20.63 3.62
C ALA A 197 -8.58 -21.89 4.49
N GLU A 198 -7.86 -22.92 4.04
CA GLU A 198 -7.75 -24.21 4.77
C GLU A 198 -6.77 -24.13 5.93
N SER A 199 -5.91 -23.12 5.96
CA SER A 199 -4.90 -22.92 7.01
C SER A 199 -4.62 -21.44 7.27
N GLY A 200 -4.20 -21.09 8.49
CA GLY A 200 -3.82 -19.71 8.82
C GLY A 200 -2.62 -19.18 8.01
N ARG A 201 -1.81 -20.06 7.40
CA ARG A 201 -0.74 -19.64 6.48
C ARG A 201 -1.29 -19.23 5.13
N GLU A 202 -2.27 -19.95 4.63
CA GLU A 202 -2.98 -19.64 3.39
C GLU A 202 -3.78 -18.34 3.54
N GLU A 203 -4.52 -18.21 4.64
CA GLU A 203 -5.23 -16.98 4.99
C GLU A 203 -4.28 -15.76 5.02
N ALA A 204 -3.13 -15.88 5.73
CA ALA A 204 -2.13 -14.83 5.76
C ALA A 204 -1.58 -14.49 4.35
N ALA A 205 -1.37 -15.50 3.50
CA ALA A 205 -0.90 -15.29 2.12
C ALA A 205 -1.93 -14.55 1.27
N ILE A 206 -3.20 -14.93 1.34
CA ILE A 206 -4.30 -14.27 0.66
C ILE A 206 -4.39 -12.80 1.08
N LEU A 207 -4.38 -12.53 2.39
CA LEU A 207 -4.48 -11.18 2.92
C LEU A 207 -3.25 -10.33 2.58
N VAL A 208 -2.05 -10.90 2.61
CA VAL A 208 -0.81 -10.18 2.23
C VAL A 208 -0.83 -9.81 0.74
N VAL A 209 -1.24 -10.72 -0.14
CA VAL A 209 -1.32 -10.43 -1.56
C VAL A 209 -2.42 -9.41 -1.84
N ALA A 210 -3.60 -9.59 -1.27
CA ALA A 210 -4.71 -8.65 -1.43
C ALA A 210 -4.33 -7.25 -0.95
N GLY A 211 -3.74 -7.14 0.25
CA GLY A 211 -3.29 -5.85 0.78
C GLY A 211 -2.12 -5.26 0.00
N GLY A 212 -1.23 -6.11 -0.53
CA GLY A 212 -0.12 -5.67 -1.38
C GLY A 212 -0.57 -4.97 -2.66
N VAL A 213 -1.69 -5.42 -3.26
CA VAL A 213 -2.31 -4.78 -4.43
C VAL A 213 -2.81 -3.35 -4.12
N GLY A 214 -3.14 -3.05 -2.86
CA GLY A 214 -3.46 -1.70 -2.43
C GLY A 214 -2.22 -0.92 -1.95
N LEU A 215 -1.35 -1.53 -1.14
CA LEU A 215 -0.25 -0.84 -0.48
C LEU A 215 0.83 -0.38 -1.45
N ALA A 216 1.20 -1.21 -2.43
CA ALA A 216 2.25 -0.87 -3.38
C ALA A 216 1.89 0.39 -4.21
N PRO A 217 0.71 0.49 -4.87
CA PRO A 217 0.34 1.70 -5.59
C PRO A 217 0.10 2.89 -4.67
N ALA A 218 -0.43 2.71 -3.46
CA ALA A 218 -0.61 3.79 -2.51
C ALA A 218 0.72 4.45 -2.13
N VAL A 219 1.72 3.65 -1.73
CA VAL A 219 3.06 4.17 -1.40
C VAL A 219 3.77 4.70 -2.63
N HIS A 220 3.60 4.05 -3.80
CA HIS A 220 4.10 4.58 -5.06
C HIS A 220 3.59 6.01 -5.31
N ASN A 221 2.28 6.26 -5.17
CA ASN A 221 1.71 7.58 -5.38
C ASN A 221 2.28 8.61 -4.39
N LEU A 222 2.32 8.28 -3.09
CA LEU A 222 2.88 9.18 -2.07
C LEU A 222 4.33 9.58 -2.38
N VAL A 223 5.17 8.61 -2.75
CA VAL A 223 6.58 8.86 -3.08
C VAL A 223 6.71 9.61 -4.41
N LEU A 224 5.98 9.19 -5.45
CA LEU A 224 6.03 9.84 -6.76
C LEU A 224 5.63 11.31 -6.68
N PHE A 225 4.53 11.63 -5.99
CA PHE A 225 4.08 13.01 -5.81
C PHE A 225 5.14 13.83 -5.05
N SER A 226 5.73 13.24 -4.01
CA SER A 226 6.78 13.90 -3.24
C SER A 226 8.03 14.23 -4.06
N LEU A 227 8.33 13.43 -5.08
CA LEU A 227 9.54 13.59 -5.90
C LEU A 227 9.31 14.40 -7.19
N THR A 228 8.07 14.46 -7.70
CA THR A 228 7.80 15.01 -9.05
C THR A 228 6.88 16.23 -9.07
N VAL A 229 6.07 16.46 -8.03
CA VAL A 229 5.19 17.61 -7.94
C VAL A 229 5.87 18.70 -7.11
N SER A 230 6.06 19.86 -7.71
CA SER A 230 6.71 21.04 -7.09
C SER A 230 5.67 22.04 -6.59
#